data_7ab5caf6534476cce50b5e7ae292957e
#
_entry.id   7ab5caf6534476cce50b5e7ae292957e
#
_cell.length_a   1.000
_cell.length_b   1.000
_cell.length_c   1.000
_cell.angle_alpha   90.00
_cell.angle_beta   90.00
_cell.angle_gamma   90.00
#
_symmetry.space_group_name_H-M   'P 1'
#
loop_
_entity.id
_entity.type
_entity.pdbx_description
1 polymer ?
#
loop_
_entity_poly.entity_id
_entity_poly.type
_entity_poly.pdbx_seq_one_letter_code
_entity_poly.pdbx_strand_id
1 'polypeptide(L)'
;MISQNQNSFENLGTILLDLLTRRGKTITEELRDALAFFMLHLGQAEHLGGLCAELDATPQNKKYVELLREAELLTDSSNKIADEPNNLSVAPTPFLLDESEPKKLRIYSRRNFCSESRLAAGIHGMCSTSASDVNEVKEALAQLEQTLKNARENGDKKAYSLNPLQLEAAELAVSEKFSVICGGPGTGKTTTVVKFIEAFLEIHP
;
A
#
# COMPACT_ATOMS: atom_id res chain seq x y z
N MET A 1 21.68 -4.53 -11.44
CA MET A 1 20.58 -3.63 -10.97
C MET A 1 20.56 -3.38 -9.46
N ILE A 2 21.37 -4.07 -8.65
CA ILE A 2 21.43 -3.90 -7.17
C ILE A 2 22.07 -2.57 -6.76
N SER A 3 22.92 -1.94 -7.60
CA SER A 3 23.72 -0.77 -7.22
C SER A 3 23.04 0.60 -7.32
N GLN A 4 21.93 0.74 -8.04
CA GLN A 4 21.36 2.08 -8.27
C GLN A 4 20.46 2.56 -7.13
N ASN A 5 19.73 1.67 -6.44
CA ASN A 5 18.84 2.06 -5.33
C ASN A 5 19.60 2.27 -4.01
N GLN A 6 20.66 1.51 -3.73
CA GLN A 6 21.51 1.77 -2.57
C GLN A 6 22.16 3.15 -2.64
N ASN A 7 22.66 3.54 -3.81
CA ASN A 7 23.22 4.89 -4.02
C ASN A 7 22.21 6.03 -3.77
N SER A 8 20.92 5.81 -3.96
CA SER A 8 19.91 6.87 -3.76
C SER A 8 19.67 7.19 -2.28
N PHE A 9 19.66 6.17 -1.39
CA PHE A 9 19.50 6.39 0.06
C PHE A 9 20.78 6.91 0.72
N GLU A 10 21.95 6.46 0.29
CA GLU A 10 23.23 7.02 0.73
C GLU A 10 23.33 8.52 0.37
N ASN A 11 22.93 8.87 -0.84
CA ASN A 11 22.86 10.26 -1.28
C ASN A 11 21.86 11.09 -0.45
N LEU A 12 20.69 10.52 -0.13
CA LEU A 12 19.70 11.19 0.71
C LEU A 12 20.24 11.44 2.12
N GLY A 13 20.92 10.47 2.72
CA GLY A 13 21.59 10.66 4.02
C GLY A 13 22.57 11.82 4.01
N THR A 14 23.41 11.91 2.97
CA THR A 14 24.36 13.01 2.80
C THR A 14 23.68 14.36 2.65
N ILE A 15 22.60 14.42 1.86
CA ILE A 15 21.80 15.65 1.69
C ILE A 15 21.18 16.10 3.01
N LEU A 16 20.64 15.16 3.81
CA LEU A 16 20.04 15.48 5.11
C LEU A 16 21.09 16.02 6.09
N LEU A 17 22.28 15.46 6.13
CA LEU A 17 23.38 15.98 6.95
C LEU A 17 23.81 17.39 6.53
N ASP A 18 23.90 17.67 5.24
CA ASP A 18 24.19 19.01 4.73
C ASP A 18 23.09 20.02 5.12
N LEU A 19 21.81 19.62 4.99
CA LEU A 19 20.69 20.46 5.41
C LEU A 19 20.71 20.76 6.92
N LEU A 20 21.01 19.78 7.76
CA LEU A 20 21.15 19.99 9.21
C LEU A 20 22.29 20.98 9.53
N THR A 21 23.43 20.81 8.85
CA THR A 21 24.58 21.72 9.00
C THR A 21 24.20 23.15 8.64
N ARG A 22 23.49 23.35 7.53
CA ARG A 22 22.99 24.68 7.10
C ARG A 22 21.99 25.30 8.08
N ARG A 23 21.25 24.44 8.83
CA ARG A 23 20.34 24.89 9.90
C ARG A 23 21.04 25.13 11.24
N GLY A 24 22.36 25.04 11.30
CA GLY A 24 23.16 25.25 12.51
C GLY A 24 23.05 24.09 13.53
N LYS A 25 22.57 22.94 13.12
CA LYS A 25 22.52 21.74 13.99
C LYS A 25 23.92 21.12 14.10
N THR A 26 24.29 20.70 15.30
CA THR A 26 25.54 19.96 15.52
C THR A 26 25.40 18.51 15.04
N ILE A 27 26.27 18.08 14.15
CA ILE A 27 26.29 16.72 13.62
C ILE A 27 27.28 15.90 14.44
N THR A 28 26.78 15.11 15.37
CA THR A 28 27.59 14.15 16.13
C THR A 28 27.85 12.88 15.31
N GLU A 29 28.88 12.11 15.68
CA GLU A 29 29.16 10.82 15.05
C GLU A 29 27.99 9.85 15.27
N GLU A 30 27.41 9.81 16.48
CA GLU A 30 26.24 9.01 16.79
C GLU A 30 25.03 9.35 15.93
N LEU A 31 24.79 10.61 15.61
CA LEU A 31 23.70 11.02 14.69
C LEU A 31 23.96 10.56 13.26
N ARG A 32 25.23 10.60 12.81
CA ARG A 32 25.63 10.05 11.50
C ARG A 32 25.35 8.56 11.41
N ASP A 33 25.74 7.81 12.45
CA ASP A 33 25.54 6.37 12.54
C ASP A 33 24.05 6.02 12.57
N ALA A 34 23.26 6.73 13.36
CA ALA A 34 21.81 6.56 13.41
C ALA A 34 21.17 6.78 12.04
N LEU A 35 21.55 7.86 11.36
CA LEU A 35 20.99 8.17 10.04
C LEU A 35 21.41 7.14 8.99
N ALA A 36 22.68 6.73 8.97
CA ALA A 36 23.18 5.70 8.07
C ALA A 36 22.46 4.35 8.30
N PHE A 37 22.26 3.97 9.56
CA PHE A 37 21.54 2.78 9.94
C PHE A 37 20.10 2.78 9.39
N PHE A 38 19.35 3.87 9.59
CA PHE A 38 17.97 3.96 9.08
C PHE A 38 17.91 4.04 7.57
N MET A 39 18.83 4.74 6.92
CA MET A 39 18.90 4.78 5.46
C MET A 39 19.13 3.40 4.85
N LEU A 40 20.02 2.61 5.46
CA LEU A 40 20.28 1.24 5.02
C LEU A 40 19.01 0.37 5.11
N HIS A 41 18.32 0.40 6.27
CA HIS A 41 17.15 -0.45 6.48
C HIS A 41 15.96 -0.02 5.61
N LEU A 42 15.74 1.29 5.42
CA LEU A 42 14.72 1.79 4.49
C LEU A 42 15.03 1.38 3.05
N GLY A 43 16.28 1.50 2.63
CA GLY A 43 16.70 1.07 1.30
C GLY A 43 16.51 -0.43 1.08
N GLN A 44 16.82 -1.25 2.09
CA GLN A 44 16.58 -2.70 2.03
C GLN A 44 15.09 -3.03 1.97
N ALA A 45 14.26 -2.38 2.79
CA ALA A 45 12.82 -2.57 2.79
C ALA A 45 12.21 -2.21 1.42
N GLU A 46 12.55 -1.05 0.85
CA GLU A 46 12.06 -0.65 -0.47
C GLU A 46 12.54 -1.60 -1.59
N HIS A 47 13.77 -2.09 -1.50
CA HIS A 47 14.28 -3.08 -2.46
C HIS A 47 13.45 -4.39 -2.44
N LEU A 48 12.94 -4.77 -1.27
CA LEU A 48 12.07 -5.93 -1.08
C LEU A 48 10.59 -5.63 -1.36
N GLY A 49 10.26 -4.41 -1.80
CA GLY A 49 8.89 -3.97 -2.07
C GLY A 49 8.13 -3.53 -0.82
N GLY A 50 8.80 -3.35 0.32
CA GLY A 50 8.23 -2.82 1.55
C GLY A 50 8.09 -1.30 1.52
N LEU A 51 7.20 -0.75 2.34
CA LEU A 51 6.96 0.68 2.47
C LEU A 51 7.67 1.29 3.67
N CYS A 52 8.05 0.48 4.66
CA CYS A 52 8.73 0.87 5.89
C CYS A 52 9.85 -0.10 6.26
N ALA A 53 10.79 0.36 7.05
CA ALA A 53 11.74 -0.50 7.75
C ALA A 53 11.11 -0.93 9.08
N GLU A 54 11.03 -2.23 9.33
CA GLU A 54 10.59 -2.79 10.61
C GLU A 54 11.80 -3.23 11.42
N LEU A 55 11.97 -2.66 12.60
CA LEU A 55 13.09 -2.89 13.50
C LEU A 55 12.58 -3.35 14.86
N ASP A 56 13.34 -4.18 15.55
CA ASP A 56 13.06 -4.51 16.93
C ASP A 56 13.27 -3.30 17.83
N ALA A 57 12.40 -3.10 18.85
CA ALA A 57 12.48 -2.00 19.80
C ALA A 57 13.58 -2.20 20.86
N THR A 58 14.82 -2.46 20.40
CA THR A 58 16.00 -2.60 21.26
C THR A 58 16.40 -1.26 21.89
N PRO A 59 17.14 -1.26 23.01
CA PRO A 59 17.66 -0.02 23.58
C PRO A 59 18.49 0.81 22.59
N GLN A 60 19.27 0.16 21.76
CA GLN A 60 20.08 0.83 20.73
C GLN A 60 19.22 1.49 19.65
N ASN A 61 18.22 0.79 19.12
CA ASN A 61 17.34 1.33 18.09
C ASN A 61 16.50 2.48 18.64
N LYS A 62 16.05 2.41 19.91
CA LYS A 62 15.38 3.51 20.60
C LYS A 62 16.30 4.73 20.76
N LYS A 63 17.57 4.51 21.13
CA LYS A 63 18.55 5.60 21.19
C LYS A 63 18.68 6.30 19.83
N TYR A 64 18.77 5.56 18.75
CA TYR A 64 18.85 6.11 17.39
C TYR A 64 17.57 6.88 16.99
N VAL A 65 16.40 6.40 17.39
CA VAL A 65 15.14 7.11 17.21
C VAL A 65 15.18 8.49 17.91
N GLU A 66 15.62 8.55 19.16
CA GLU A 66 15.72 9.82 19.89
C GLU A 66 16.70 10.80 19.22
N LEU A 67 17.85 10.33 18.77
CA LEU A 67 18.80 11.18 18.05
C LEU A 67 18.18 11.81 16.78
N LEU A 68 17.37 11.05 16.03
CA LEU A 68 16.68 11.58 14.86
C LEU A 68 15.53 12.52 15.23
N ARG A 69 14.84 12.30 16.35
CA ARG A 69 13.83 13.24 16.89
C ARG A 69 14.45 14.57 17.29
N GLU A 70 15.54 14.56 18.05
CA GLU A 70 16.29 15.76 18.46
C GLU A 70 16.84 16.53 17.26
N ALA A 71 17.24 15.81 16.22
CA ALA A 71 17.67 16.40 14.96
C ALA A 71 16.51 16.92 14.08
N GLU A 72 15.25 16.77 14.50
CA GLU A 72 14.04 17.12 13.73
C GLU A 72 13.95 16.38 12.38
N LEU A 73 14.49 15.19 12.30
CA LEU A 73 14.40 14.32 11.13
C LEU A 73 13.27 13.30 11.22
N LEU A 74 12.77 13.02 12.42
CA LEU A 74 11.76 12.01 12.70
C LEU A 74 10.63 12.59 13.54
N THR A 75 9.39 12.21 13.25
CA THR A 75 8.22 12.50 14.08
C THR A 75 7.30 11.27 14.15
N ASP A 76 6.45 11.22 15.19
CA ASP A 76 5.54 10.12 15.38
C ASP A 76 4.37 10.18 14.38
N SER A 77 3.98 9.03 13.86
CA SER A 77 2.89 8.91 12.89
C SER A 77 1.51 9.24 13.50
N SER A 78 1.36 9.11 14.83
CA SER A 78 0.15 9.45 15.59
C SER A 78 -0.11 10.95 15.75
N ASN A 79 0.88 11.79 15.51
CA ASN A 79 0.67 13.23 15.46
C ASN A 79 -0.16 13.57 14.21
N LYS A 80 -1.23 14.37 14.36
CA LYS A 80 -2.24 14.77 13.35
C LYS A 80 -1.74 15.21 11.96
N ILE A 81 -0.45 15.07 11.72
CA ILE A 81 0.22 15.32 10.43
C ILE A 81 -0.24 14.33 9.34
N ALA A 82 -0.76 13.16 9.73
CA ALA A 82 -1.27 12.16 8.79
C ALA A 82 -2.60 12.58 8.13
N ASP A 83 -3.43 13.34 8.85
CA ASP A 83 -4.79 13.72 8.39
C ASP A 83 -4.78 14.89 7.39
N GLU A 84 -3.71 15.68 7.34
CA GLU A 84 -3.57 16.81 6.43
C GLU A 84 -2.23 16.77 5.68
N PRO A 85 -2.10 15.95 4.64
CA PRO A 85 -0.85 15.84 3.85
C PRO A 85 -0.41 17.15 3.16
N ASN A 86 -1.26 18.16 3.16
CA ASN A 86 -1.01 19.50 2.60
C ASN A 86 -0.86 20.59 3.66
N ASN A 87 -0.91 20.26 4.96
CA ASN A 87 -0.70 21.26 6.00
C ASN A 87 0.78 21.61 6.13
N LEU A 88 1.19 22.69 5.46
CA LEU A 88 2.54 23.22 5.47
C LEU A 88 2.91 23.94 6.77
N SER A 89 2.00 24.01 7.76
CA SER A 89 2.21 24.74 9.02
C SER A 89 3.17 24.05 9.99
N VAL A 90 3.43 22.75 9.80
CA VAL A 90 4.45 22.01 10.55
C VAL A 90 5.58 21.66 9.60
N ALA A 91 6.81 22.06 9.95
CA ALA A 91 7.99 21.72 9.14
C ALA A 91 8.06 20.20 8.91
N PRO A 92 7.94 19.71 7.68
CA PRO A 92 7.80 18.29 7.42
C PRO A 92 9.12 17.57 7.73
N THR A 93 9.10 16.67 8.71
CA THR A 93 10.21 15.75 8.93
C THR A 93 10.29 14.72 7.80
N PRO A 94 11.48 14.31 7.35
CA PRO A 94 11.62 13.33 6.26
C PRO A 94 11.13 11.94 6.62
N PHE A 95 11.14 11.59 7.93
CA PHE A 95 10.75 10.28 8.43
C PHE A 95 9.59 10.34 9.39
N LEU A 96 8.83 9.25 9.45
CA LEU A 96 7.73 9.01 10.37
C LEU A 96 7.94 7.68 11.09
N LEU A 97 7.63 7.68 12.39
CA LEU A 97 7.74 6.51 13.26
C LEU A 97 6.34 6.04 13.65
N ASP A 98 6.08 4.76 13.46
CA ASP A 98 4.93 4.05 14.02
C ASP A 98 5.39 3.10 15.12
N GLU A 99 4.92 3.35 16.33
CA GLU A 99 5.15 2.56 17.55
C GLU A 99 3.86 1.89 18.03
N SER A 100 2.89 1.68 17.18
CA SER A 100 1.62 1.01 17.52
C SER A 100 1.82 -0.41 18.06
N GLU A 101 2.93 -1.04 17.71
CA GLU A 101 3.33 -2.37 18.16
C GLU A 101 4.47 -2.29 19.17
N PRO A 102 4.26 -2.72 20.46
CA PRO A 102 5.20 -2.42 21.56
C PRO A 102 6.63 -2.94 21.41
N LYS A 103 6.84 -3.95 20.53
CA LYS A 103 8.14 -4.59 20.31
C LYS A 103 8.79 -4.19 19.00
N LYS A 104 8.12 -3.40 18.20
CA LYS A 104 8.54 -3.03 16.85
C LYS A 104 8.57 -1.52 16.69
N LEU A 105 9.49 -1.07 15.86
CA LEU A 105 9.59 0.31 15.40
C LEU A 105 9.46 0.27 13.89
N ARG A 106 8.40 0.85 13.33
CA ARG A 106 8.23 0.98 11.88
C ARG A 106 8.58 2.39 11.47
N ILE A 107 9.60 2.50 10.65
CA ILE A 107 10.10 3.79 10.17
C ILE A 107 9.79 3.89 8.69
N TYR A 108 9.08 4.95 8.33
CA TYR A 108 8.68 5.27 6.98
C TYR A 108 9.45 6.46 6.45
N SER A 109 9.74 6.48 5.15
CA SER A 109 9.88 7.77 4.48
C SER A 109 8.51 8.48 4.50
N ARG A 110 8.49 9.81 4.68
CA ARG A 110 7.23 10.59 4.67
C ARG A 110 6.40 10.30 3.41
N ARG A 111 7.06 10.19 2.26
CA ARG A 111 6.41 9.92 0.99
C ARG A 111 5.61 8.61 1.03
N ASN A 112 6.23 7.53 1.50
CA ASN A 112 5.59 6.21 1.55
C ASN A 112 4.44 6.20 2.55
N PHE A 113 4.64 6.77 3.74
CA PHE A 113 3.60 6.89 4.76
C PHE A 113 2.37 7.65 4.25
N CYS A 114 2.58 8.82 3.63
CA CYS A 114 1.47 9.60 3.08
C CYS A 114 0.75 8.86 1.94
N SER A 115 1.47 8.12 1.11
CA SER A 115 0.88 7.33 0.02
C SER A 115 0.03 6.17 0.56
N GLU A 116 0.53 5.43 1.56
CA GLU A 116 -0.19 4.35 2.24
C GLU A 116 -1.44 4.87 2.95
N SER A 117 -1.30 5.96 3.72
CA SER A 117 -2.43 6.57 4.44
C SER A 117 -3.54 7.05 3.50
N ARG A 118 -3.17 7.67 2.37
CA ARG A 118 -4.14 8.09 1.34
C ARG A 118 -4.84 6.91 0.70
N LEU A 119 -4.10 5.85 0.39
CA LEU A 119 -4.67 4.63 -0.17
C LEU A 119 -5.62 3.98 0.84
N ALA A 120 -5.21 3.84 2.10
CA ALA A 120 -6.05 3.28 3.16
C ALA A 120 -7.34 4.09 3.37
N ALA A 121 -7.24 5.42 3.40
CA ALA A 121 -8.40 6.32 3.50
C ALA A 121 -9.34 6.19 2.30
N GLY A 122 -8.79 6.07 1.08
CA GLY A 122 -9.56 5.85 -0.15
C GLY A 122 -10.32 4.53 -0.12
N ILE A 123 -9.66 3.45 0.26
CA ILE A 123 -10.28 2.12 0.41
C ILE A 123 -11.35 2.15 1.49
N HIS A 124 -11.06 2.72 2.66
CA HIS A 124 -12.02 2.85 3.75
C HIS A 124 -13.26 3.65 3.32
N GLY A 125 -13.06 4.75 2.59
CA GLY A 125 -14.15 5.55 2.03
C GLY A 125 -15.04 4.76 1.07
N MET A 126 -14.46 3.91 0.21
CA MET A 126 -15.21 3.02 -0.67
C MET A 126 -15.99 1.94 0.12
N CYS A 127 -15.38 1.33 1.13
CA CYS A 127 -16.01 0.28 1.95
C CYS A 127 -17.15 0.83 2.84
N SER A 128 -17.11 2.11 3.21
CA SER A 128 -18.09 2.73 4.13
C SER A 128 -19.47 3.00 3.52
N THR A 129 -19.64 2.82 2.21
CA THR A 129 -20.90 3.01 1.52
C THR A 129 -21.56 1.66 1.23
N SER A 130 -22.88 1.50 1.52
CA SER A 130 -23.60 0.26 1.21
C SER A 130 -23.61 -0.04 -0.29
N ALA A 131 -23.39 -1.29 -0.66
CA ALA A 131 -23.59 -1.76 -2.02
C ALA A 131 -25.11 -1.77 -2.32
N SER A 132 -25.51 -1.32 -3.50
CA SER A 132 -26.89 -1.38 -4.00
C SER A 132 -27.10 -2.68 -4.80
N ASP A 133 -28.25 -3.30 -4.62
CA ASP A 133 -28.84 -4.36 -5.47
C ASP A 133 -27.96 -5.57 -5.84
N VAL A 134 -27.31 -6.15 -4.82
CA VAL A 134 -26.48 -7.36 -4.95
C VAL A 134 -27.23 -8.53 -5.59
N ASN A 135 -28.55 -8.65 -5.34
CA ASN A 135 -29.32 -9.80 -5.81
C ASN A 135 -29.52 -9.79 -7.33
N GLU A 136 -29.81 -8.63 -7.93
CA GLU A 136 -30.01 -8.50 -9.38
C GLU A 136 -28.75 -8.90 -10.16
N VAL A 137 -27.57 -8.50 -9.69
CA VAL A 137 -26.33 -8.82 -10.36
C VAL A 137 -25.94 -10.31 -10.16
N LYS A 138 -26.25 -10.91 -9.01
CA LYS A 138 -26.08 -12.35 -8.81
C LYS A 138 -26.97 -13.15 -9.75
N GLU A 139 -28.21 -12.72 -9.95
CA GLU A 139 -29.13 -13.34 -10.88
C GLU A 139 -28.63 -13.23 -12.34
N ALA A 140 -28.11 -12.07 -12.74
CA ALA A 140 -27.52 -11.88 -14.06
C ALA A 140 -26.26 -12.70 -14.27
N LEU A 141 -25.37 -12.81 -13.27
CA LEU A 141 -24.22 -13.72 -13.34
C LEU A 141 -24.65 -15.18 -13.52
N ALA A 142 -25.68 -15.61 -12.80
CA ALA A 142 -26.19 -16.98 -12.91
C ALA A 142 -26.80 -17.25 -14.31
N GLN A 143 -27.53 -16.27 -14.86
CA GLN A 143 -28.11 -16.36 -16.21
C GLN A 143 -27.00 -16.37 -17.28
N LEU A 144 -25.98 -15.51 -17.16
CA LEU A 144 -24.82 -15.50 -18.04
C LEU A 144 -24.09 -16.83 -18.03
N GLU A 145 -23.82 -17.39 -16.84
CA GLU A 145 -23.18 -18.71 -16.70
C GLU A 145 -24.01 -19.82 -17.36
N GLN A 146 -25.32 -19.82 -17.20
CA GLN A 146 -26.19 -20.81 -17.85
C GLN A 146 -26.15 -20.67 -19.38
N THR A 147 -26.16 -19.44 -19.87
CA THR A 147 -26.07 -19.16 -21.32
C THR A 147 -24.73 -19.65 -21.90
N LEU A 148 -23.63 -19.42 -21.19
CA LEU A 148 -22.30 -19.87 -21.61
C LEU A 148 -22.17 -21.40 -21.59
N LYS A 149 -22.75 -22.06 -20.59
CA LYS A 149 -22.79 -23.52 -20.54
C LYS A 149 -23.57 -24.10 -21.72
N ASN A 150 -24.73 -23.55 -22.01
CA ASN A 150 -25.57 -23.98 -23.15
C ASN A 150 -24.84 -23.75 -24.49
N ALA A 151 -24.17 -22.60 -24.68
CA ALA A 151 -23.39 -22.30 -25.88
C ALA A 151 -22.24 -23.29 -26.07
N ARG A 152 -21.55 -23.67 -25.01
CA ARG A 152 -20.48 -24.67 -25.04
C ARG A 152 -20.96 -26.06 -25.38
N GLU A 153 -22.11 -26.49 -24.82
CA GLU A 153 -22.76 -27.77 -25.15
C GLU A 153 -23.17 -27.82 -26.64
N ASN A 154 -23.55 -26.66 -27.20
CA ASN A 154 -23.88 -26.52 -28.64
C ASN A 154 -22.64 -26.36 -29.55
N GLY A 155 -21.43 -26.53 -29.01
CA GLY A 155 -20.19 -26.57 -29.78
C GLY A 155 -19.45 -25.22 -29.93
N ASP A 156 -19.87 -24.16 -29.27
CA ASP A 156 -19.13 -22.90 -29.25
C ASP A 156 -17.87 -23.00 -28.37
N LYS A 157 -16.73 -23.20 -29.01
CA LYS A 157 -15.42 -23.31 -28.34
C LYS A 157 -14.96 -22.01 -27.69
N LYS A 158 -15.58 -20.89 -28.01
CA LYS A 158 -15.27 -19.58 -27.42
C LYS A 158 -16.08 -19.29 -26.17
N ALA A 159 -17.17 -20.03 -25.95
CA ALA A 159 -17.97 -19.92 -24.74
C ALA A 159 -17.18 -20.49 -23.55
N TYR A 160 -16.65 -19.62 -22.71
CA TYR A 160 -15.88 -19.98 -21.53
C TYR A 160 -16.72 -19.73 -20.28
N SER A 161 -17.07 -20.76 -19.55
CA SER A 161 -17.72 -20.65 -18.25
C SER A 161 -16.69 -20.42 -17.14
N LEU A 162 -17.06 -19.64 -16.13
CA LEU A 162 -16.23 -19.42 -14.96
C LEU A 162 -16.13 -20.71 -14.14
N ASN A 163 -14.98 -20.96 -13.54
CA ASN A 163 -14.85 -21.99 -12.53
C ASN A 163 -15.46 -21.50 -11.20
N PRO A 164 -15.72 -22.37 -10.21
CA PRO A 164 -16.37 -21.98 -8.95
C PRO A 164 -15.70 -20.81 -8.22
N LEU A 165 -14.36 -20.76 -8.18
CA LEU A 165 -13.62 -19.67 -7.52
C LEU A 165 -13.69 -18.36 -8.31
N GLN A 166 -13.74 -18.44 -9.64
CA GLN A 166 -13.91 -17.26 -10.48
C GLN A 166 -15.32 -16.69 -10.37
N LEU A 167 -16.33 -17.56 -10.24
CA LEU A 167 -17.72 -17.15 -10.02
C LEU A 167 -17.87 -16.47 -8.66
N GLU A 168 -17.33 -17.08 -7.60
CA GLU A 168 -17.29 -16.48 -6.26
C GLU A 168 -16.60 -15.11 -6.26
N ALA A 169 -15.47 -15.00 -6.96
CA ALA A 169 -14.77 -13.70 -7.11
C ALA A 169 -15.61 -12.66 -7.85
N ALA A 170 -16.37 -13.06 -8.88
CA ALA A 170 -17.27 -12.18 -9.59
C ALA A 170 -18.47 -11.75 -8.71
N GLU A 171 -19.05 -12.66 -7.93
CA GLU A 171 -20.12 -12.36 -6.97
C GLU A 171 -19.66 -11.39 -5.87
N LEU A 172 -18.45 -11.59 -5.32
CA LEU A 172 -17.85 -10.67 -4.35
C LEU A 172 -17.60 -9.28 -4.96
N ALA A 173 -17.13 -9.22 -6.20
CA ALA A 173 -16.89 -7.96 -6.88
C ALA A 173 -18.17 -7.13 -7.07
N VAL A 174 -19.32 -7.78 -7.09
CA VAL A 174 -20.64 -7.12 -7.16
C VAL A 174 -21.14 -6.69 -5.80
N SER A 175 -20.97 -7.56 -4.80
CA SER A 175 -21.50 -7.33 -3.46
C SER A 175 -20.73 -6.27 -2.68
N GLU A 176 -19.47 -6.04 -3.07
CA GLU A 176 -18.57 -5.15 -2.35
C GLU A 176 -18.17 -3.96 -3.22
N LYS A 177 -18.13 -2.78 -2.65
CA LYS A 177 -17.67 -1.56 -3.38
C LYS A 177 -16.18 -1.54 -3.66
N PHE A 178 -15.44 -2.35 -2.95
CA PHE A 178 -14.02 -2.58 -3.17
C PHE A 178 -13.71 -4.05 -3.01
N SER A 179 -13.16 -4.64 -4.04
CA SER A 179 -12.70 -6.03 -4.03
C SER A 179 -11.34 -6.17 -4.72
N VAL A 180 -10.57 -7.18 -4.34
CA VAL A 180 -9.26 -7.46 -4.92
C VAL A 180 -9.22 -8.89 -5.42
N ILE A 181 -9.09 -9.09 -6.72
CA ILE A 181 -8.96 -10.41 -7.34
C ILE A 181 -7.48 -10.76 -7.48
N CYS A 182 -7.01 -11.68 -6.64
CA CYS A 182 -5.64 -12.18 -6.65
C CYS A 182 -5.52 -13.53 -7.35
N GLY A 183 -4.34 -13.81 -7.90
CA GLY A 183 -4.05 -15.10 -8.52
C GLY A 183 -2.77 -15.06 -9.34
N GLY A 184 -2.16 -16.22 -9.57
CA GLY A 184 -0.95 -16.35 -10.38
C GLY A 184 -1.15 -16.00 -11.86
N PRO A 185 -0.09 -15.96 -12.67
CA PRO A 185 -0.19 -15.83 -14.12
C PRO A 185 -1.07 -16.93 -14.72
N GLY A 186 -1.93 -16.60 -15.69
CA GLY A 186 -2.77 -17.59 -16.38
C GLY A 186 -3.99 -18.13 -15.61
N THR A 187 -4.30 -17.63 -14.41
CA THR A 187 -5.47 -18.09 -13.63
C THR A 187 -6.82 -17.53 -14.11
N GLY A 188 -6.83 -16.76 -15.19
CA GLY A 188 -8.06 -16.22 -15.76
C GLY A 188 -8.63 -14.98 -15.07
N LYS A 189 -7.84 -14.23 -14.31
CA LYS A 189 -8.28 -12.98 -13.64
C LYS A 189 -9.00 -12.02 -14.59
N THR A 190 -8.38 -11.74 -15.75
CA THR A 190 -8.97 -10.85 -16.76
C THR A 190 -10.30 -11.41 -17.29
N THR A 191 -10.39 -12.72 -17.51
CA THR A 191 -11.63 -13.37 -17.94
C THR A 191 -12.73 -13.21 -16.89
N THR A 192 -12.41 -13.36 -15.59
CA THR A 192 -13.36 -13.15 -14.49
C THR A 192 -13.89 -11.71 -14.49
N VAL A 193 -12.98 -10.72 -14.62
CA VAL A 193 -13.36 -9.29 -14.66
C VAL A 193 -14.24 -8.97 -15.87
N VAL A 194 -13.91 -9.51 -17.07
CA VAL A 194 -14.72 -9.29 -18.27
C VAL A 194 -16.13 -9.86 -18.10
N LYS A 195 -16.27 -11.08 -17.55
CA LYS A 195 -17.59 -11.70 -17.32
C LYS A 195 -18.41 -10.94 -16.28
N PHE A 196 -17.77 -10.44 -15.23
CA PHE A 196 -18.41 -9.55 -14.28
C PHE A 196 -18.93 -8.26 -14.95
N ILE A 197 -18.10 -7.61 -15.79
CA ILE A 197 -18.50 -6.38 -16.51
C ILE A 197 -19.64 -6.68 -17.48
N GLU A 198 -19.62 -7.80 -18.21
CA GLU A 198 -20.72 -8.21 -19.09
C GLU A 198 -22.04 -8.32 -18.33
N ALA A 199 -22.05 -9.04 -17.20
CA ALA A 199 -23.24 -9.20 -16.36
C ALA A 199 -23.70 -7.86 -15.76
N PHE A 200 -22.77 -7.00 -15.33
CA PHE A 200 -23.12 -5.68 -14.78
C PHE A 200 -23.75 -4.76 -15.82
N LEU A 201 -23.27 -4.76 -17.07
CA LEU A 201 -23.80 -3.94 -18.16
C LEU A 201 -25.15 -4.44 -18.68
N GLU A 202 -25.50 -5.72 -18.48
CA GLU A 202 -26.86 -6.21 -18.81
C GLU A 202 -27.94 -5.61 -17.91
N ILE A 203 -27.57 -5.24 -16.67
CA ILE A 203 -28.48 -4.65 -15.69
C ILE A 203 -28.48 -3.13 -15.76
N HIS A 204 -27.32 -2.55 -16.09
CA HIS A 204 -27.10 -1.10 -16.15
C HIS A 204 -26.70 -0.68 -17.57
N PRO A 205 -27.60 -0.74 -18.55
CA PRO A 205 -27.35 -0.41 -19.96
C PRO A 205 -27.00 1.08 -20.19
#